data_b37ed01bff0e9a900405deb3c31267bf
#
_entry.id   b37ed01bff0e9a900405deb3c31267bf
#
_cell.length_a   1.000
_cell.length_b   1.000
_cell.length_c   1.000
_cell.angle_alpha   90.00
_cell.angle_beta   90.00
_cell.angle_gamma   90.00
#
_symmetry.space_group_name_H-M   'P 1'
#
loop_
_entity.id
_entity.type
_entity.pdbx_description
1 polymer ?
#
loop_
_entity_poly.entity_id
_entity_poly.type
_entity_poly.pdbx_seq_one_letter_code
_entity_poly.pdbx_strand_id
1 'polypeptide(L)'
;MKKYLLFLVLSVVLLPASVWGQANLSQIDSLIKRMLPEASEVGISVYDLTAKKSLYTYRDTKLSRPASTMKLLTAITALSRPDADNPFRTEVWHDGVIEHDTLQGNLYVVGGFDPEFDSLMMDSLIEEVITFPFSVINGQVYGDVSMKDSLYWGHGWAWDDTPEAYQPYMSPLMFCKGAVEVTVVPGSLQGDTASVSCKPVSSYYTLTNRTKTRTPSAGKYSLSRDWLTNGNNLIVTGNVPTF
;
A
#
# COMPACT_ATOMS: atom_id res chain seq x y z
N MET A 1 -18.37 14.76 -67.45
CA MET A 1 -17.46 15.30 -66.45
C MET A 1 -17.97 15.14 -65.00
N LYS A 2 -19.25 15.39 -64.69
CA LYS A 2 -19.77 15.27 -63.27
C LYS A 2 -19.73 13.85 -62.66
N LYS A 3 -19.85 12.78 -63.46
CA LYS A 3 -19.82 11.40 -62.95
C LYS A 3 -18.42 10.92 -62.50
N TYR A 4 -17.36 11.40 -63.12
CA TYR A 4 -15.99 11.04 -62.77
C TYR A 4 -15.50 11.81 -61.54
N LEU A 5 -16.05 13.01 -61.31
CA LEU A 5 -15.73 13.79 -60.11
C LEU A 5 -16.31 13.14 -58.83
N LEU A 6 -17.52 12.55 -58.94
CA LEU A 6 -18.15 11.85 -57.82
C LEU A 6 -17.40 10.57 -57.45
N PHE A 7 -16.85 9.84 -58.44
CA PHE A 7 -16.04 8.65 -58.18
C PHE A 7 -14.69 8.98 -57.52
N LEU A 8 -14.08 10.11 -57.91
CA LEU A 8 -12.82 10.56 -57.32
C LEU A 8 -13.00 11.03 -55.87
N VAL A 9 -14.12 11.71 -55.56
CA VAL A 9 -14.45 12.12 -54.18
C VAL A 9 -14.79 10.91 -53.30
N LEU A 10 -15.49 9.91 -53.84
CA LEU A 10 -15.84 8.70 -53.12
C LEU A 10 -14.61 7.81 -52.80
N SER A 11 -13.62 7.78 -53.71
CA SER A 11 -12.36 7.03 -53.48
C SER A 11 -11.43 7.70 -52.46
N VAL A 12 -11.51 9.01 -52.29
CA VAL A 12 -10.74 9.74 -51.24
C VAL A 12 -11.38 9.56 -49.86
N VAL A 13 -12.71 9.41 -49.77
CA VAL A 13 -13.42 9.18 -48.49
C VAL A 13 -13.28 7.73 -48.00
N LEU A 14 -12.93 6.78 -48.87
CA LEU A 14 -12.74 5.37 -48.55
C LEU A 14 -11.28 4.98 -48.25
N LEU A 15 -10.38 5.96 -48.10
CA LEU A 15 -9.04 5.64 -47.55
C LEU A 15 -9.21 5.16 -46.12
N PRO A 16 -8.88 3.90 -45.83
CA PRO A 16 -9.11 3.36 -44.51
C PRO A 16 -8.30 4.15 -43.50
N ALA A 17 -8.94 4.55 -42.37
CA ALA A 17 -8.33 5.22 -41.25
C ALA A 17 -7.15 4.43 -40.62
N SER A 18 -6.89 3.22 -41.14
CA SER A 18 -5.79 2.34 -40.74
C SER A 18 -4.39 2.85 -41.12
N VAL A 19 -4.26 3.85 -42.00
CA VAL A 19 -2.95 4.40 -42.39
C VAL A 19 -2.35 5.28 -41.28
N TRP A 20 -3.18 5.82 -40.38
CA TRP A 20 -2.72 6.71 -39.31
C TRP A 20 -2.14 5.96 -38.11
N GLY A 21 -2.49 4.68 -37.93
CA GLY A 21 -1.99 3.86 -36.81
C GLY A 21 -0.59 3.27 -37.03
N GLN A 22 -0.19 2.98 -38.26
CA GLN A 22 1.10 2.33 -38.56
C GLN A 22 2.31 3.29 -38.44
N ALA A 23 2.09 4.58 -38.66
CA ALA A 23 3.17 5.58 -38.58
C ALA A 23 3.74 5.75 -37.14
N ASN A 24 2.94 5.46 -36.10
CA ASN A 24 3.34 5.67 -34.71
C ASN A 24 4.13 4.50 -34.10
N LEU A 25 4.00 3.28 -34.61
CA LEU A 25 4.67 2.10 -34.05
C LEU A 25 6.19 2.10 -34.31
N SER A 26 6.63 2.56 -35.50
CA SER A 26 8.07 2.71 -35.80
C SER A 26 8.75 3.79 -34.98
N GLN A 27 8.00 4.77 -34.47
CA GLN A 27 8.52 5.79 -33.57
C GLN A 27 8.81 5.24 -32.18
N ILE A 28 8.09 4.18 -31.74
CA ILE A 28 8.33 3.52 -30.45
C ILE A 28 9.73 2.90 -30.43
N ASP A 29 10.12 2.17 -31.46
CA ASP A 29 11.47 1.58 -31.56
C ASP A 29 12.57 2.65 -31.50
N SER A 30 12.35 3.76 -32.18
CA SER A 30 13.30 4.88 -32.18
C SER A 30 13.40 5.54 -30.78
N LEU A 31 12.26 5.67 -30.09
CA LEU A 31 12.21 6.17 -28.71
C LEU A 31 12.92 5.24 -27.75
N ILE A 32 12.65 3.95 -27.82
CA ILE A 32 13.29 2.92 -26.98
C ILE A 32 14.82 2.98 -27.15
N LYS A 33 15.31 2.96 -28.39
CA LYS A 33 16.75 3.02 -28.68
C LYS A 33 17.41 4.29 -28.18
N ARG A 34 16.69 5.41 -28.21
CA ARG A 34 17.25 6.73 -27.84
C ARG A 34 17.17 7.01 -26.34
N MET A 35 16.10 6.53 -25.67
CA MET A 35 15.78 6.94 -24.31
C MET A 35 16.21 5.92 -23.24
N LEU A 36 16.32 4.64 -23.61
CA LEU A 36 16.71 3.62 -22.66
C LEU A 36 18.24 3.54 -22.54
N PRO A 37 18.79 3.54 -21.33
CA PRO A 37 20.20 3.21 -21.09
C PRO A 37 20.52 1.81 -21.65
N GLU A 38 21.74 1.61 -22.15
CA GLU A 38 22.15 0.39 -22.84
C GLU A 38 21.94 -0.89 -22.02
N ALA A 39 22.11 -0.82 -20.68
CA ALA A 39 21.94 -1.93 -19.75
C ALA A 39 20.51 -2.10 -19.20
N SER A 40 19.52 -1.35 -19.72
CA SER A 40 18.16 -1.42 -19.20
C SER A 40 17.46 -2.71 -19.60
N GLU A 41 16.75 -3.28 -18.62
CA GLU A 41 15.83 -4.41 -18.84
C GLU A 41 14.40 -3.89 -19.02
N VAL A 42 13.90 -3.98 -20.25
CA VAL A 42 12.53 -3.54 -20.61
C VAL A 42 11.88 -4.58 -21.50
N GLY A 43 10.66 -4.95 -21.15
CA GLY A 43 9.72 -5.67 -22.00
C GLY A 43 8.49 -4.79 -22.23
N ILE A 44 8.00 -4.70 -23.47
CA ILE A 44 6.81 -3.93 -23.80
C ILE A 44 5.86 -4.81 -24.61
N SER A 45 4.59 -4.83 -24.19
CA SER A 45 3.50 -5.44 -24.96
C SER A 45 2.32 -4.46 -24.98
N VAL A 46 1.89 -4.11 -26.19
CA VAL A 46 0.71 -3.26 -26.42
C VAL A 46 -0.35 -4.10 -27.12
N TYR A 47 -1.49 -4.24 -26.48
CA TYR A 47 -2.59 -5.06 -26.95
C TYR A 47 -3.87 -4.23 -27.11
N ASP A 48 -4.50 -4.34 -28.26
CA ASP A 48 -5.80 -3.73 -28.54
C ASP A 48 -6.91 -4.64 -28.01
N LEU A 49 -7.57 -4.22 -26.94
CA LEU A 49 -8.66 -4.96 -26.31
C LEU A 49 -9.91 -5.03 -27.19
N THR A 50 -10.15 -4.03 -28.03
CA THR A 50 -11.31 -3.99 -28.94
C THR A 50 -11.09 -4.89 -30.14
N ALA A 51 -9.96 -4.76 -30.82
CA ALA A 51 -9.60 -5.58 -31.98
C ALA A 51 -9.04 -6.96 -31.57
N LYS A 52 -8.84 -7.20 -30.28
CA LYS A 52 -8.29 -8.46 -29.69
C LYS A 52 -6.98 -8.90 -30.36
N LYS A 53 -6.07 -7.97 -30.61
CA LYS A 53 -4.78 -8.26 -31.25
C LYS A 53 -3.63 -7.47 -30.64
N SER A 54 -2.44 -8.07 -30.71
CA SER A 54 -1.20 -7.36 -30.37
C SER A 54 -0.92 -6.28 -31.43
N LEU A 55 -0.64 -5.07 -30.96
CA LEU A 55 -0.24 -3.93 -31.80
C LEU A 55 1.28 -3.77 -31.84
N TYR A 56 1.95 -4.01 -30.72
CA TYR A 56 3.40 -3.83 -30.60
C TYR A 56 3.96 -4.75 -29.54
N THR A 57 5.13 -5.34 -29.78
CA THR A 57 5.89 -6.11 -28.81
C THR A 57 7.37 -5.75 -28.90
N TYR A 58 8.03 -5.68 -27.75
CA TYR A 58 9.47 -5.50 -27.64
C TYR A 58 9.99 -6.31 -26.46
N ARG A 59 10.79 -7.35 -26.71
CA ARG A 59 11.34 -8.25 -25.68
C ARG A 59 10.30 -8.74 -24.66
N ASP A 60 9.07 -8.90 -25.07
CA ASP A 60 7.91 -9.22 -24.23
C ASP A 60 7.94 -10.66 -23.68
N THR A 61 8.77 -11.53 -24.23
CA THR A 61 9.02 -12.89 -23.75
C THR A 61 10.21 -12.97 -22.77
N LYS A 62 10.93 -11.86 -22.55
CA LYS A 62 12.04 -11.83 -21.60
C LYS A 62 11.52 -11.85 -20.16
N LEU A 63 12.05 -12.77 -19.34
CA LEU A 63 11.75 -12.78 -17.91
C LEU A 63 12.26 -11.50 -17.26
N SER A 64 11.39 -10.85 -16.52
CA SER A 64 11.68 -9.60 -15.78
C SER A 64 11.14 -9.71 -14.35
N ARG A 65 11.70 -8.92 -13.45
CA ARG A 65 11.18 -8.84 -12.07
C ARG A 65 9.87 -8.06 -12.11
N PRO A 66 8.75 -8.67 -11.69
CA PRO A 66 7.44 -8.04 -11.79
C PRO A 66 7.24 -6.90 -10.76
N ALA A 67 7.97 -6.92 -9.65
CA ALA A 67 7.77 -6.00 -8.54
C ALA A 67 6.26 -5.84 -8.21
N SER A 68 5.78 -4.61 -7.93
CA SER A 68 4.36 -4.36 -7.60
C SER A 68 3.36 -4.71 -8.71
N THR A 69 3.80 -5.00 -9.92
CA THR A 69 2.88 -5.50 -10.95
C THR A 69 2.31 -6.88 -10.64
N MET A 70 2.94 -7.64 -9.73
CA MET A 70 2.36 -8.87 -9.17
C MET A 70 1.01 -8.67 -8.48
N LYS A 71 0.73 -7.46 -7.96
CA LYS A 71 -0.57 -7.12 -7.37
C LYS A 71 -1.73 -7.28 -8.35
N LEU A 72 -1.47 -7.11 -9.65
CA LEU A 72 -2.49 -7.34 -10.68
C LEU A 72 -2.93 -8.81 -10.72
N LEU A 73 -2.01 -9.74 -10.59
CA LEU A 73 -2.36 -11.18 -10.55
C LEU A 73 -3.15 -11.51 -9.30
N THR A 74 -2.76 -10.96 -8.15
CA THR A 74 -3.50 -11.11 -6.89
C THR A 74 -4.92 -10.56 -7.03
N ALA A 75 -5.07 -9.34 -7.56
CA ALA A 75 -6.38 -8.71 -7.76
C ALA A 75 -7.26 -9.50 -8.75
N ILE A 76 -6.72 -9.93 -9.89
CA ILE A 76 -7.44 -10.73 -10.87
C ILE A 76 -7.89 -12.06 -10.24
N THR A 77 -7.02 -12.71 -9.48
CA THR A 77 -7.34 -13.98 -8.80
C THR A 77 -8.46 -13.76 -7.78
N ALA A 78 -8.38 -12.73 -6.98
CA ALA A 78 -9.42 -12.39 -5.99
C ALA A 78 -10.77 -12.15 -6.68
N LEU A 79 -10.80 -11.30 -7.72
CA LEU A 79 -12.03 -10.98 -8.46
C LEU A 79 -12.61 -12.16 -9.23
N SER A 80 -11.80 -13.18 -9.56
CA SER A 80 -12.27 -14.38 -10.28
C SER A 80 -12.87 -15.45 -9.36
N ARG A 81 -12.77 -15.27 -8.04
CA ARG A 81 -13.31 -16.24 -7.07
C ARG A 81 -14.80 -15.99 -6.81
N PRO A 82 -15.58 -17.06 -6.53
CA PRO A 82 -17.00 -16.93 -6.19
C PRO A 82 -17.26 -16.12 -4.92
N ASP A 83 -16.26 -16.05 -4.02
CA ASP A 83 -16.31 -15.37 -2.72
C ASP A 83 -15.62 -13.98 -2.77
N ALA A 84 -15.48 -13.39 -3.96
CA ALA A 84 -14.82 -12.08 -4.15
C ALA A 84 -15.51 -10.93 -3.38
N ASP A 85 -16.81 -11.07 -3.09
CA ASP A 85 -17.61 -10.07 -2.37
C ASP A 85 -17.58 -10.27 -0.84
N ASN A 86 -16.88 -11.29 -0.34
CA ASN A 86 -16.77 -11.49 1.10
C ASN A 86 -15.88 -10.39 1.72
N PRO A 87 -16.41 -9.65 2.71
CA PRO A 87 -15.63 -8.61 3.36
C PRO A 87 -14.57 -9.22 4.29
N PHE A 88 -13.47 -8.52 4.45
CA PHE A 88 -12.59 -8.72 5.61
C PHE A 88 -13.34 -8.30 6.87
N ARG A 89 -13.09 -8.98 8.00
CA ARG A 89 -13.80 -8.69 9.25
C ARG A 89 -12.85 -8.70 10.43
N THR A 90 -12.98 -7.70 11.28
CA THR A 90 -12.47 -7.75 12.65
C THR A 90 -13.68 -7.94 13.56
N GLU A 91 -13.63 -8.97 14.37
CA GLU A 91 -14.79 -9.38 15.19
C GLU A 91 -14.45 -9.33 16.67
N VAL A 92 -15.46 -9.17 17.52
CA VAL A 92 -15.31 -9.26 18.97
C VAL A 92 -16.13 -10.43 19.51
N TRP A 93 -15.50 -11.29 20.26
CA TRP A 93 -16.08 -12.48 20.87
C TRP A 93 -15.82 -12.48 22.37
N HIS A 94 -16.63 -13.23 23.13
CA HIS A 94 -16.40 -13.48 24.56
C HIS A 94 -16.60 -14.96 24.91
N ASP A 95 -15.95 -15.43 25.97
CA ASP A 95 -16.03 -16.81 26.44
C ASP A 95 -16.80 -16.98 27.74
N GLY A 96 -17.35 -15.89 28.29
CA GLY A 96 -17.99 -15.86 29.60
C GLY A 96 -19.50 -15.64 29.55
N VAL A 97 -20.06 -15.49 30.75
CA VAL A 97 -21.47 -15.14 30.97
C VAL A 97 -21.58 -13.69 31.42
N ILE A 98 -22.68 -13.04 31.07
CA ILE A 98 -22.95 -11.67 31.51
C ILE A 98 -23.92 -11.76 32.69
N GLU A 99 -23.44 -11.28 33.84
CA GLU A 99 -24.19 -11.25 35.09
C GLU A 99 -24.08 -9.85 35.73
N HIS A 100 -25.23 -9.25 36.05
CA HIS A 100 -25.31 -7.96 36.74
C HIS A 100 -24.37 -6.88 36.15
N ASP A 101 -24.47 -6.64 34.85
CA ASP A 101 -23.66 -5.63 34.16
C ASP A 101 -22.14 -5.97 34.07
N THR A 102 -21.78 -7.22 34.31
CA THR A 102 -20.38 -7.68 34.27
C THR A 102 -20.24 -8.89 33.36
N LEU A 103 -19.32 -8.85 32.44
CA LEU A 103 -18.85 -10.02 31.72
C LEU A 103 -17.90 -10.81 32.63
N GLN A 104 -18.32 -11.99 33.08
CA GLN A 104 -17.50 -12.94 33.84
C GLN A 104 -16.74 -13.83 32.83
N GLY A 105 -15.66 -13.31 32.24
CA GLY A 105 -14.87 -13.97 31.22
C GLY A 105 -14.03 -13.01 30.42
N ASN A 106 -13.45 -13.51 29.33
CA ASN A 106 -12.55 -12.76 28.49
C ASN A 106 -13.23 -12.19 27.26
N LEU A 107 -12.65 -11.15 26.72
CA LEU A 107 -13.01 -10.56 25.43
C LEU A 107 -11.89 -10.83 24.42
N TYR A 108 -12.25 -11.19 23.19
CA TYR A 108 -11.32 -11.50 22.12
C TYR A 108 -11.60 -10.58 20.93
N VAL A 109 -10.59 -9.81 20.52
CA VAL A 109 -10.61 -9.07 19.26
C VAL A 109 -9.97 -9.95 18.22
N VAL A 110 -10.78 -10.52 17.32
CA VAL A 110 -10.36 -11.51 16.33
C VAL A 110 -10.07 -10.84 15.01
N GLY A 111 -8.83 -10.92 14.56
CA GLY A 111 -8.39 -10.32 13.30
C GLY A 111 -8.68 -11.21 12.09
N GLY A 112 -9.23 -10.62 11.03
CA GLY A 112 -9.54 -11.28 9.77
C GLY A 112 -8.79 -10.73 8.56
N PHE A 113 -7.57 -10.20 8.75
CA PHE A 113 -6.77 -9.60 7.69
C PHE A 113 -7.38 -8.36 7.04
N ASP A 114 -8.20 -7.59 7.77
CA ASP A 114 -8.72 -6.32 7.27
C ASP A 114 -7.57 -5.29 7.13
N PRO A 115 -7.17 -4.92 5.90
CA PRO A 115 -6.05 -4.01 5.69
C PRO A 115 -6.42 -2.54 5.94
N GLU A 116 -7.71 -2.23 6.09
CA GLU A 116 -8.21 -0.87 6.30
C GLU A 116 -8.61 -0.62 7.76
N PHE A 117 -8.43 -1.61 8.65
CA PHE A 117 -8.77 -1.47 10.06
C PHE A 117 -7.93 -0.39 10.74
N ASP A 118 -8.54 0.76 10.98
CA ASP A 118 -7.91 1.96 11.51
C ASP A 118 -8.59 2.46 12.81
N SER A 119 -8.25 3.67 13.25
CA SER A 119 -8.80 4.25 14.46
C SER A 119 -10.31 4.48 14.39
N LEU A 120 -10.84 4.86 13.21
CA LEU A 120 -12.28 5.09 13.05
C LEU A 120 -13.06 3.78 13.11
N MET A 121 -12.51 2.72 12.49
CA MET A 121 -13.11 1.39 12.56
C MET A 121 -13.02 0.79 13.97
N MET A 122 -11.91 1.06 14.68
CA MET A 122 -11.79 0.65 16.08
C MET A 122 -12.83 1.36 16.96
N ASP A 123 -13.02 2.67 16.78
CA ASP A 123 -14.03 3.43 17.52
C ASP A 123 -15.43 2.88 17.23
N SER A 124 -15.76 2.60 15.97
CA SER A 124 -17.04 1.98 15.60
C SER A 124 -17.23 0.59 16.23
N LEU A 125 -16.18 -0.22 16.26
CA LEU A 125 -16.19 -1.54 16.91
C LEU A 125 -16.44 -1.41 18.42
N ILE A 126 -15.82 -0.43 19.07
CA ILE A 126 -16.03 -0.15 20.50
C ILE A 126 -17.47 0.33 20.73
N GLU A 127 -18.00 1.22 19.88
CA GLU A 127 -19.38 1.68 19.95
C GLU A 127 -20.38 0.51 19.87
N GLU A 128 -20.12 -0.49 19.02
CA GLU A 128 -20.93 -1.72 18.99
C GLU A 128 -20.80 -2.52 20.29
N VAL A 129 -19.60 -2.71 20.79
CA VAL A 129 -19.34 -3.50 22.01
C VAL A 129 -20.03 -2.89 23.25
N ILE A 130 -20.03 -1.56 23.38
CA ILE A 130 -20.70 -0.89 24.52
C ILE A 130 -22.23 -0.95 24.46
N THR A 131 -22.83 -1.39 23.36
CA THR A 131 -24.29 -1.67 23.32
C THR A 131 -24.67 -2.96 24.05
N PHE A 132 -23.73 -3.83 24.33
CA PHE A 132 -23.96 -5.07 25.07
C PHE A 132 -24.24 -4.78 26.54
N PRO A 133 -25.00 -5.64 27.22
CA PRO A 133 -25.47 -5.38 28.58
C PRO A 133 -24.39 -5.65 29.64
N PHE A 134 -23.18 -5.11 29.46
CA PHE A 134 -22.13 -5.10 30.46
C PHE A 134 -21.28 -3.82 30.36
N SER A 135 -20.87 -3.29 31.47
CA SER A 135 -19.91 -2.16 31.56
C SER A 135 -18.58 -2.56 32.21
N VAL A 136 -18.53 -3.76 32.76
CA VAL A 136 -17.33 -4.30 33.43
C VAL A 136 -16.94 -5.63 32.79
N ILE A 137 -15.63 -5.80 32.58
CA ILE A 137 -15.04 -7.08 32.14
C ILE A 137 -14.22 -7.62 33.33
N ASN A 138 -14.69 -8.73 33.92
CA ASN A 138 -13.95 -9.47 34.93
C ASN A 138 -13.15 -10.60 34.25
N GLY A 139 -12.12 -10.21 33.51
CA GLY A 139 -11.27 -11.06 32.71
C GLY A 139 -10.23 -10.26 31.97
N GLN A 140 -9.75 -10.78 30.85
CA GLN A 140 -8.74 -10.14 30.02
C GLN A 140 -9.30 -9.79 28.65
N VAL A 141 -8.65 -8.84 27.96
CA VAL A 141 -8.89 -8.55 26.54
C VAL A 141 -7.71 -9.10 25.74
N TYR A 142 -8.00 -10.00 24.80
CA TYR A 142 -7.01 -10.64 23.93
C TYR A 142 -7.13 -10.17 22.50
N GLY A 143 -5.99 -9.95 21.84
CA GLY A 143 -5.93 -9.88 20.38
C GLY A 143 -5.72 -11.29 19.82
N ASP A 144 -6.66 -11.77 19.01
CA ASP A 144 -6.59 -13.09 18.40
C ASP A 144 -6.06 -12.97 16.97
N VAL A 145 -4.92 -13.63 16.72
CA VAL A 145 -4.23 -13.71 15.44
C VAL A 145 -4.13 -15.15 14.93
N SER A 146 -4.95 -16.06 15.46
CA SER A 146 -4.90 -17.50 15.18
C SER A 146 -5.22 -17.87 13.73
N MET A 147 -5.81 -16.96 12.95
CA MET A 147 -6.09 -17.18 11.52
C MET A 147 -4.81 -17.42 10.69
N LYS A 148 -3.65 -17.06 11.23
CA LYS A 148 -2.34 -17.24 10.56
C LYS A 148 -1.34 -17.90 11.51
N ASP A 149 -0.37 -18.61 10.93
CA ASP A 149 0.82 -19.07 11.61
C ASP A 149 1.69 -17.90 12.15
N SER A 150 2.70 -18.23 12.92
CA SER A 150 3.64 -17.24 13.50
C SER A 150 4.65 -16.66 12.49
N LEU A 151 4.53 -16.98 11.20
CA LEU A 151 5.42 -16.45 10.18
C LEU A 151 4.91 -15.08 9.69
N TYR A 152 5.41 -14.01 10.28
CA TYR A 152 5.05 -12.63 9.94
C TYR A 152 5.74 -12.09 8.70
N TRP A 153 6.64 -12.85 8.09
CA TRP A 153 7.56 -12.46 7.04
C TRP A 153 7.31 -13.25 5.76
N GLY A 154 7.26 -12.59 4.63
CA GLY A 154 7.11 -13.23 3.33
C GLY A 154 8.43 -13.80 2.79
N HIS A 155 8.37 -14.97 2.16
CA HIS A 155 9.53 -15.51 1.45
C HIS A 155 10.02 -14.54 0.35
N GLY A 156 11.33 -14.31 0.31
CA GLY A 156 11.95 -13.42 -0.67
C GLY A 156 11.85 -11.93 -0.35
N TRP A 157 11.31 -11.56 0.80
CA TRP A 157 11.36 -10.19 1.27
C TRP A 157 12.78 -9.81 1.67
N ALA A 158 13.19 -8.59 1.30
CA ALA A 158 14.49 -8.08 1.67
C ALA A 158 14.48 -7.63 3.14
N TRP A 159 15.55 -7.95 3.85
CA TRP A 159 15.68 -7.66 5.28
C TRP A 159 15.80 -6.16 5.58
N ASP A 160 16.32 -5.39 4.65
CA ASP A 160 16.53 -3.95 4.75
C ASP A 160 15.29 -3.10 4.40
N ASP A 161 14.21 -3.73 3.90
CA ASP A 161 12.92 -3.06 3.68
C ASP A 161 12.06 -2.98 4.96
N THR A 162 12.47 -3.58 6.05
CA THR A 162 11.70 -3.69 7.31
C THR A 162 11.25 -2.37 7.93
N PRO A 163 12.01 -1.26 7.87
CA PRO A 163 11.55 0.01 8.44
C PRO A 163 10.51 0.70 7.56
N GLU A 164 10.33 0.26 6.32
CA GLU A 164 9.46 0.91 5.35
C GLU A 164 7.98 0.56 5.56
N ALA A 165 7.11 1.57 5.48
CA ALA A 165 5.67 1.38 5.69
C ALA A 165 5.01 0.46 4.67
N TYR A 166 5.62 0.24 3.49
CA TYR A 166 5.10 -0.69 2.48
C TYR A 166 5.40 -2.16 2.79
N GLN A 167 6.19 -2.46 3.83
CA GLN A 167 6.54 -3.82 4.24
C GLN A 167 6.22 -4.07 5.72
N PRO A 168 4.95 -3.94 6.13
CA PRO A 168 4.56 -4.26 7.50
C PRO A 168 4.67 -5.76 7.76
N TYR A 169 4.84 -6.16 9.00
CA TYR A 169 4.67 -7.55 9.39
C TYR A 169 3.23 -7.99 9.16
N MET A 170 3.06 -9.18 8.59
CA MET A 170 1.73 -9.71 8.29
C MET A 170 1.08 -10.28 9.56
N SER A 171 -0.03 -9.71 9.95
CA SER A 171 -0.84 -10.20 11.06
C SER A 171 -2.32 -10.17 10.70
N PRO A 172 -3.14 -11.17 11.08
CA PRO A 172 -4.58 -11.09 10.91
C PRO A 172 -5.22 -9.90 11.62
N LEU A 173 -4.70 -9.50 12.77
CA LEU A 173 -5.11 -8.30 13.48
C LEU A 173 -4.07 -7.21 13.24
N MET A 174 -4.26 -6.47 12.15
CA MET A 174 -3.39 -5.36 11.75
C MET A 174 -4.14 -4.04 11.96
N PHE A 175 -3.53 -3.11 12.68
CA PHE A 175 -4.08 -1.80 12.98
C PHE A 175 -3.30 -0.71 12.22
N CYS A 176 -4.01 0.24 11.59
CA CYS A 176 -3.39 1.33 10.82
C CYS A 176 -2.34 0.83 9.81
N LYS A 177 -2.65 -0.28 9.08
CA LYS A 177 -1.74 -0.91 8.10
C LYS A 177 -0.38 -1.33 8.67
N GLY A 178 -0.30 -1.54 10.00
CA GLY A 178 0.96 -1.84 10.68
C GLY A 178 2.00 -0.71 10.63
N ALA A 179 1.56 0.52 10.40
CA ALA A 179 2.42 1.69 10.23
C ALA A 179 2.14 2.77 11.29
N VAL A 180 3.12 3.61 11.52
CA VAL A 180 3.02 4.81 12.37
C VAL A 180 3.25 6.04 11.51
N GLU A 181 2.30 6.96 11.50
CA GLU A 181 2.47 8.28 10.89
C GLU A 181 3.30 9.15 11.82
N VAL A 182 4.38 9.72 11.30
CA VAL A 182 5.28 10.59 12.06
C VAL A 182 5.27 11.98 11.47
N THR A 183 4.79 12.97 12.24
CA THR A 183 4.81 14.37 11.87
C THR A 183 6.01 15.07 12.51
N VAL A 184 6.85 15.71 11.69
CA VAL A 184 8.05 16.40 12.13
C VAL A 184 7.93 17.89 11.81
N VAL A 185 7.99 18.74 12.84
CA VAL A 185 7.86 20.21 12.70
C VAL A 185 9.13 20.88 13.21
N PRO A 186 9.78 21.76 12.42
CA PRO A 186 10.99 22.45 12.87
C PRO A 186 10.74 23.28 14.14
N GLY A 187 11.73 23.43 14.98
CA GLY A 187 11.71 24.35 16.10
C GLY A 187 11.76 25.81 15.65
N SER A 188 11.51 26.73 16.60
CA SER A 188 11.42 28.16 16.32
C SER A 188 12.75 28.80 15.92
N LEU A 189 13.86 28.25 16.41
CA LEU A 189 15.20 28.77 16.14
C LEU A 189 16.08 27.71 15.50
N GLN A 190 17.05 28.18 14.72
CA GLN A 190 18.10 27.33 14.19
C GLN A 190 18.90 26.68 15.32
N GLY A 191 19.02 25.37 15.31
CA GLY A 191 19.68 24.59 16.36
C GLY A 191 18.69 23.92 17.31
N ASP A 192 17.44 24.36 17.38
CA ASP A 192 16.41 23.71 18.19
C ASP A 192 16.17 22.27 17.74
N THR A 193 15.77 21.44 18.66
CA THR A 193 15.24 20.11 18.34
C THR A 193 13.84 20.28 17.72
N ALA A 194 13.57 19.60 16.62
CA ALA A 194 12.25 19.61 16.00
C ALA A 194 11.21 18.93 16.92
N SER A 195 9.97 19.37 16.83
CA SER A 195 8.85 18.65 17.45
C SER A 195 8.48 17.44 16.60
N VAL A 196 8.28 16.30 17.26
CA VAL A 196 7.88 15.05 16.61
C VAL A 196 6.66 14.49 17.29
N SER A 197 5.60 14.23 16.53
CA SER A 197 4.40 13.57 17.00
C SER A 197 4.10 12.33 16.17
N CYS A 198 3.45 11.34 16.75
CA CYS A 198 3.16 10.05 16.13
C CYS A 198 1.69 9.69 16.26
N LYS A 199 1.14 9.04 15.22
CA LYS A 199 -0.20 8.46 15.19
C LYS A 199 -0.16 7.02 14.66
N PRO A 200 -0.92 6.07 15.25
CA PRO A 200 -1.70 6.23 16.49
C PRO A 200 -0.80 6.45 17.72
N VAL A 201 -1.30 7.12 18.73
CA VAL A 201 -0.60 7.23 20.02
C VAL A 201 -0.66 5.88 20.71
N SER A 202 0.49 5.33 21.07
CA SER A 202 0.58 3.99 21.67
C SER A 202 1.83 3.85 22.54
N SER A 203 1.73 3.01 23.54
CA SER A 203 2.88 2.54 24.33
C SER A 203 3.65 1.38 23.65
N TYR A 204 3.17 0.90 22.51
CA TYR A 204 3.79 -0.19 21.77
C TYR A 204 5.14 0.20 21.14
N TYR A 205 5.36 1.48 20.92
CA TYR A 205 6.61 2.00 20.39
C TYR A 205 7.15 3.15 21.24
N THR A 206 8.45 3.39 21.13
CA THR A 206 9.14 4.54 21.72
C THR A 206 9.68 5.45 20.63
N LEU A 207 10.00 6.70 20.98
CA LEU A 207 10.53 7.69 20.05
C LEU A 207 11.88 8.23 20.51
N THR A 208 12.88 8.10 19.64
CA THR A 208 14.17 8.75 19.79
C THR A 208 14.29 9.89 18.78
N ASN A 209 14.25 11.12 19.26
CA ASN A 209 14.38 12.31 18.43
C ASN A 209 15.79 12.93 18.57
N ARG A 210 16.58 12.88 17.51
CA ARG A 210 17.94 13.46 17.39
C ARG A 210 17.99 14.50 16.27
N THR A 211 16.88 15.16 15.98
CA THR A 211 16.82 16.17 14.92
C THR A 211 17.36 17.51 15.39
N LYS A 212 17.78 18.33 14.42
CA LYS A 212 18.10 19.75 14.60
C LYS A 212 17.43 20.57 13.52
N THR A 213 16.82 21.69 13.92
CA THR A 213 16.31 22.69 13.01
C THR A 213 17.46 23.41 12.32
N ARG A 214 17.44 23.47 10.98
CA ARG A 214 18.50 24.05 10.16
C ARG A 214 17.90 24.82 8.97
N THR A 215 18.77 25.54 8.26
CA THR A 215 18.39 26.15 6.97
C THR A 215 18.06 25.07 5.94
N PRO A 216 17.23 25.36 4.92
CA PRO A 216 16.85 24.40 3.89
C PRO A 216 18.03 23.73 3.17
N SER A 217 19.19 24.41 3.07
CA SER A 217 20.40 23.89 2.42
C SER A 217 21.21 22.88 3.26
N ALA A 218 20.88 22.71 4.54
CA ALA A 218 21.69 21.91 5.48
C ALA A 218 21.38 20.40 5.45
N GLY A 219 20.65 19.91 4.44
CA GLY A 219 20.28 18.51 4.30
C GLY A 219 18.88 18.17 4.83
N LYS A 220 18.56 16.88 4.89
CA LYS A 220 17.23 16.37 5.26
C LYS A 220 17.32 15.57 6.56
N TYR A 221 16.16 15.38 7.18
CA TYR A 221 16.01 14.39 8.25
C TYR A 221 15.72 13.01 7.66
N SER A 222 15.97 11.98 8.43
CA SER A 222 15.59 10.60 8.16
C SER A 222 14.76 10.05 9.30
N LEU A 223 13.86 9.15 8.94
CA LEU A 223 13.02 8.39 9.86
C LEU A 223 13.31 6.91 9.64
N SER A 224 13.49 6.18 10.73
CA SER A 224 13.67 4.74 10.72
C SER A 224 13.16 4.16 12.03
N ARG A 225 13.27 2.86 12.20
CA ARG A 225 13.07 2.19 13.49
C ARG A 225 14.29 1.33 13.83
N ASP A 226 14.35 0.82 15.04
CA ASP A 226 15.37 -0.14 15.48
C ASP A 226 15.07 -1.55 14.92
N TRP A 227 15.17 -1.67 13.60
CA TRP A 227 14.77 -2.86 12.85
C TRP A 227 15.80 -4.01 12.92
N LEU A 228 17.07 -3.71 13.13
CA LEU A 228 18.12 -4.74 13.26
C LEU A 228 17.88 -5.68 14.44
N THR A 229 17.32 -5.15 15.52
CA THR A 229 16.98 -5.91 16.73
C THR A 229 15.49 -6.26 16.78
N ASN A 230 14.76 -6.00 15.69
CA ASN A 230 13.30 -6.10 15.63
C ASN A 230 12.59 -5.24 16.70
N GLY A 231 13.21 -4.14 17.07
CA GLY A 231 12.69 -3.22 18.08
C GLY A 231 11.64 -2.26 17.53
N ASN A 232 10.85 -1.71 18.45
CA ASN A 232 9.80 -0.73 18.14
C ASN A 232 10.19 0.70 18.56
N ASN A 233 11.47 1.03 18.59
CA ASN A 233 11.95 2.39 18.81
C ASN A 233 12.01 3.12 17.45
N LEU A 234 11.18 4.12 17.28
CA LEU A 234 11.22 5.03 16.14
C LEU A 234 12.38 6.01 16.33
N ILE A 235 13.18 6.20 15.29
CA ILE A 235 14.39 7.02 15.35
C ILE A 235 14.29 8.10 14.29
N VAL A 236 14.20 9.35 14.70
CA VAL A 236 14.20 10.53 13.83
C VAL A 236 15.51 11.29 14.01
N THR A 237 16.29 11.42 12.93
CA THR A 237 17.61 12.04 12.99
C THR A 237 17.81 13.01 11.82
N GLY A 238 18.79 13.91 11.95
CA GLY A 238 19.21 14.79 10.88
C GLY A 238 18.63 16.20 10.98
N ASN A 239 18.61 16.89 9.85
CA ASN A 239 18.27 18.31 9.79
C ASN A 239 16.86 18.53 9.28
N VAL A 240 16.04 19.20 10.09
CA VAL A 240 14.68 19.61 9.73
C VAL A 240 14.73 21.05 9.22
N PRO A 241 14.37 21.29 7.95
CA PRO A 241 14.46 22.62 7.39
C PRO A 241 13.43 23.56 8.01
N THR A 242 13.85 24.82 8.27
CA THR A 242 12.90 25.91 8.51
C THR A 242 12.11 26.20 7.24
N PHE A 243 10.90 26.67 7.40
CA PHE A 243 10.06 27.13 6.28
C PHE A 243 10.64 28.38 5.63
#